data_3f1b2b867c783f6ee8105b12c7ab1eb9
#
_entry.id   3f1b2b867c783f6ee8105b12c7ab1eb9
#
_cell.length_a   1.000
_cell.length_b   1.000
_cell.length_c   1.000
_cell.angle_alpha   90.00
_cell.angle_beta   90.00
_cell.angle_gamma   90.00
#
_symmetry.space_group_name_H-M   'P 1'
#
loop_
_entity.id
_entity.type
_entity.pdbx_description
1 polymer ?
#
loop_
_entity_poly.entity_id
_entity_poly.type
_entity_poly.pdbx_seq_one_letter_code
_entity_poly.pdbx_strand_id
1 'polypeptide(L)'
;MQKDKGLDEIDRRILRVLRKQARLANNELAEKVGLSPSPCWTRVRRLEDAGYIDSYVAVLNQAQLGLGDTVIIEVTLDRHDEDQIQKFGQALAELPEVLEAYLTTGEYDYFIKVAVDGTAGYERFLRERLYKVPGIRHSRSSFALKCLKRELSPVP
;
A
#
# COMPACT_ATOMS: atom_id res chain seq x y z
N MET A 1 12.48 -16.84 5.47
CA MET A 1 13.18 -15.73 6.16
C MET A 1 14.48 -15.45 5.44
N GLN A 2 14.47 -14.53 4.48
CA GLN A 2 15.72 -14.07 3.84
C GLN A 2 16.50 -13.28 4.88
N LYS A 3 17.67 -13.74 5.28
CA LYS A 3 18.59 -13.00 6.13
C LYS A 3 18.93 -11.69 5.44
N ASP A 4 18.71 -10.58 6.13
CA ASP A 4 19.13 -9.21 5.80
C ASP A 4 20.66 -9.14 5.64
N LYS A 5 21.18 -9.74 4.56
CA LYS A 5 22.59 -9.70 4.22
C LYS A 5 22.91 -8.35 3.61
N GLY A 6 23.19 -7.36 4.43
CA GLY A 6 23.71 -6.10 3.92
C GLY A 6 23.34 -4.82 4.67
N LEU A 7 22.38 -4.83 5.62
CA LEU A 7 22.06 -3.66 6.45
C LEU A 7 22.84 -3.67 7.76
N ASP A 8 23.64 -2.63 8.00
CA ASP A 8 24.20 -2.38 9.33
C ASP A 8 23.21 -1.59 10.22
N GLU A 9 23.56 -1.34 11.49
CA GLU A 9 22.67 -0.65 12.42
C GLU A 9 22.44 0.82 12.03
N ILE A 10 23.40 1.44 11.38
CA ILE A 10 23.24 2.83 10.88
C ILE A 10 22.24 2.85 9.71
N ASP A 11 22.32 1.90 8.80
CA ASP A 11 21.36 1.75 7.70
C ASP A 11 19.94 1.55 8.23
N ARG A 12 19.76 0.67 9.22
CA ARG A 12 18.47 0.46 9.87
C ARG A 12 17.95 1.75 10.54
N ARG A 13 18.83 2.53 11.16
CA ARG A 13 18.48 3.81 11.74
C ARG A 13 18.04 4.82 10.68
N ILE A 14 18.73 4.91 9.55
CA ILE A 14 18.34 5.72 8.40
C ILE A 14 16.94 5.33 7.93
N LEU A 15 16.68 4.05 7.68
CA LEU A 15 15.40 3.55 7.23
C LEU A 15 14.27 3.83 8.25
N ARG A 16 14.52 3.68 9.55
CA ARG A 16 13.54 4.01 10.61
C ARG A 16 13.17 5.48 10.61
N VAL A 17 14.11 6.38 10.35
CA VAL A 17 13.84 7.82 10.26
C VAL A 17 13.08 8.15 9.00
N LEU A 18 13.57 7.70 7.83
CA LEU A 18 12.95 7.99 6.53
C LEU A 18 11.54 7.43 6.40
N ARG A 19 11.26 6.26 6.98
CA ARG A 19 9.91 5.68 7.02
C ARG A 19 8.86 6.61 7.64
N LYS A 20 9.27 7.44 8.60
CA LYS A 20 8.38 8.39 9.30
C LYS A 20 8.44 9.79 8.72
N GLN A 21 9.58 10.19 8.22
CA GLN A 21 9.89 11.55 7.77
C GLN A 21 10.69 11.52 6.47
N ALA A 22 10.02 11.10 5.39
CA ALA A 22 10.65 10.95 4.07
C ALA A 22 11.13 12.27 3.45
N ARG A 23 10.64 13.42 3.91
CA ARG A 23 10.96 14.75 3.36
C ARG A 23 12.04 15.49 4.14
N LEU A 24 12.89 14.79 4.89
CA LEU A 24 14.02 15.44 5.57
C LEU A 24 15.13 15.83 4.59
N ALA A 25 15.75 17.00 4.83
CA ALA A 25 17.00 17.35 4.19
C ALA A 25 18.11 16.39 4.65
N ASN A 26 19.11 16.14 3.78
CA ASN A 26 20.19 15.21 4.12
C ASN A 26 20.96 15.60 5.39
N ASN A 27 21.14 16.90 5.63
CA ASN A 27 21.81 17.39 6.85
C ASN A 27 21.02 17.03 8.12
N GLU A 28 19.70 17.20 8.10
CA GLU A 28 18.83 16.86 9.21
C GLU A 28 18.78 15.34 9.46
N LEU A 29 18.77 14.56 8.37
CA LEU A 29 18.85 13.11 8.47
C LEU A 29 20.18 12.67 9.08
N ALA A 30 21.30 13.23 8.59
CA ALA A 30 22.64 12.92 9.09
C ALA A 30 22.75 13.18 10.59
N GLU A 31 22.27 14.33 11.08
CA GLU A 31 22.22 14.67 12.49
C GLU A 31 21.42 13.62 13.31
N LYS A 32 20.21 13.25 12.84
CA LYS A 32 19.35 12.26 13.51
C LYS A 32 19.97 10.87 13.62
N VAL A 33 20.83 10.51 12.66
CA VAL A 33 21.46 9.17 12.64
C VAL A 33 22.89 9.16 13.14
N GLY A 34 23.44 10.33 13.53
CA GLY A 34 24.80 10.47 14.11
C GLY A 34 25.89 10.35 13.04
N LEU A 35 25.67 10.90 11.85
CA LEU A 35 26.62 10.95 10.75
C LEU A 35 26.91 12.39 10.32
N SER A 36 28.04 12.59 9.61
CA SER A 36 28.21 13.78 8.78
C SER A 36 27.42 13.66 7.45
N PRO A 37 27.08 14.79 6.80
CA PRO A 37 26.20 14.80 5.63
C PRO A 37 26.64 13.91 4.47
N SER A 38 27.95 13.90 4.14
CA SER A 38 28.45 13.14 2.98
C SER A 38 28.32 11.61 3.15
N PRO A 39 28.78 10.99 4.25
CA PRO A 39 28.52 9.57 4.48
C PRO A 39 27.04 9.21 4.58
N CYS A 40 26.21 10.10 5.13
CA CYS A 40 24.77 9.90 5.18
C CYS A 40 24.18 9.81 3.76
N TRP A 41 24.48 10.76 2.92
CA TRP A 41 24.04 10.79 1.53
C TRP A 41 24.47 9.51 0.77
N THR A 42 25.74 9.11 0.92
CA THR A 42 26.26 7.89 0.27
C THR A 42 25.49 6.65 0.69
N ARG A 43 25.14 6.54 2.00
CA ARG A 43 24.35 5.42 2.50
C ARG A 43 22.92 5.43 1.97
N VAL A 44 22.26 6.58 1.96
CA VAL A 44 20.90 6.70 1.39
C VAL A 44 20.88 6.27 -0.06
N ARG A 45 21.81 6.77 -0.88
CA ARG A 45 21.92 6.35 -2.30
C ARG A 45 22.13 4.86 -2.45
N ARG A 46 23.00 4.28 -1.65
CA ARG A 46 23.20 2.81 -1.65
C ARG A 46 21.91 2.06 -1.30
N LEU A 47 21.14 2.55 -0.32
CA LEU A 47 19.87 1.92 0.09
C LEU A 47 18.79 2.04 -1.01
N GLU A 48 18.77 3.16 -1.73
CA GLU A 48 17.93 3.36 -2.91
C GLU A 48 18.35 2.42 -4.04
N ASP A 49 19.61 2.42 -4.42
CA ASP A 49 20.15 1.61 -5.52
C ASP A 49 20.02 0.09 -5.25
N ALA A 50 20.10 -0.32 -3.99
CA ALA A 50 19.93 -1.71 -3.57
C ALA A 50 18.44 -2.12 -3.39
N GLY A 51 17.48 -1.20 -3.60
CA GLY A 51 16.06 -1.47 -3.50
C GLY A 51 15.51 -1.62 -2.08
N TYR A 52 16.25 -1.21 -1.05
CA TYR A 52 15.72 -1.14 0.33
C TYR A 52 14.73 0.01 0.50
N ILE A 53 14.88 1.05 -0.29
CA ILE A 53 13.93 2.16 -0.44
C ILE A 53 13.34 2.04 -1.83
N ASP A 54 12.08 1.70 -1.91
CA ASP A 54 11.36 1.55 -3.17
C ASP A 54 10.94 2.92 -3.72
N SER A 55 10.33 3.74 -2.86
CA SER A 55 9.81 5.06 -3.24
C SER A 55 9.61 5.97 -2.03
N TYR A 56 9.46 7.27 -2.31
CA TYR A 56 9.03 8.28 -1.35
C TYR A 56 7.64 8.77 -1.72
N VAL A 57 6.66 8.55 -0.85
CA VAL A 57 5.27 8.88 -1.13
C VAL A 57 4.68 9.84 -0.09
N ALA A 58 3.77 10.70 -0.53
CA ALA A 58 2.96 11.49 0.37
C ALA A 58 1.70 10.70 0.76
N VAL A 59 1.44 10.56 2.05
CA VAL A 59 0.18 10.00 2.54
C VAL A 59 -0.84 11.13 2.64
N LEU A 60 -1.87 11.06 1.79
CA LEU A 60 -2.92 12.07 1.72
C LEU A 60 -3.99 11.82 2.79
N ASN A 61 -4.60 12.90 3.25
CA ASN A 61 -5.76 12.83 4.15
C ASN A 61 -7.02 12.54 3.33
N GLN A 62 -7.46 11.29 3.31
CA GLN A 62 -8.62 10.84 2.55
C GLN A 62 -9.91 11.59 2.92
N ALA A 63 -10.11 11.89 4.19
CA ALA A 63 -11.31 12.63 4.64
C ALA A 63 -11.35 14.05 4.06
N GLN A 64 -10.19 14.72 3.99
CA GLN A 64 -10.08 16.04 3.38
C GLN A 64 -10.29 16.02 1.85
N LEU A 65 -10.09 14.87 1.23
CA LEU A 65 -10.35 14.65 -0.20
C LEU A 65 -11.78 14.18 -0.48
N GLY A 66 -12.66 14.13 0.54
CA GLY A 66 -14.03 13.64 0.40
C GLY A 66 -14.15 12.11 0.28
N LEU A 67 -13.10 11.34 0.59
CA LEU A 67 -13.06 9.88 0.49
C LEU A 67 -12.80 9.27 1.88
N GLY A 68 -13.57 9.73 2.88
CA GLY A 68 -13.33 9.44 4.29
C GLY A 68 -13.56 7.99 4.70
N ASP A 69 -14.37 7.24 3.95
CA ASP A 69 -14.73 5.88 4.29
C ASP A 69 -13.85 4.86 3.59
N THR A 70 -13.40 3.89 4.37
CA THR A 70 -12.66 2.73 3.85
C THR A 70 -13.57 1.51 3.87
N VAL A 71 -13.67 0.83 2.73
CA VAL A 71 -14.41 -0.43 2.62
C VAL A 71 -13.44 -1.54 2.24
N ILE A 72 -13.60 -2.66 2.91
CA ILE A 72 -12.88 -3.90 2.62
C ILE A 72 -13.84 -4.82 1.88
N ILE A 73 -13.41 -5.30 0.72
CA ILE A 73 -14.22 -6.16 -0.15
C ILE A 73 -13.46 -7.46 -0.38
N GLU A 74 -14.13 -8.55 -0.10
CA GLU A 74 -13.66 -9.90 -0.36
C GLU A 74 -14.43 -10.44 -1.57
N VAL A 75 -13.70 -10.94 -2.57
CA VAL A 75 -14.29 -11.38 -3.85
C VAL A 75 -13.90 -12.82 -4.13
N THR A 76 -14.89 -13.61 -4.56
CA THR A 76 -14.66 -14.93 -5.13
C THR A 76 -15.00 -14.89 -6.62
N LEU A 77 -14.12 -15.45 -7.44
CA LEU A 77 -14.31 -15.53 -8.88
C LEU A 77 -15.16 -16.75 -9.27
N ASP A 78 -15.80 -16.68 -10.42
CA ASP A 78 -16.56 -17.80 -10.99
C ASP A 78 -15.66 -18.88 -11.59
N ARG A 79 -14.46 -18.52 -12.00
CA ARG A 79 -13.42 -19.39 -12.53
C ARG A 79 -12.05 -19.08 -11.91
N HIS A 80 -11.26 -20.14 -11.74
CA HIS A 80 -9.93 -20.06 -11.11
C HIS A 80 -8.80 -20.40 -12.11
N ASP A 81 -9.03 -20.18 -13.41
CA ASP A 81 -7.94 -20.27 -14.38
C ASP A 81 -7.02 -19.04 -14.28
N GLU A 82 -5.77 -19.24 -14.64
CA GLU A 82 -4.72 -18.22 -14.51
C GLU A 82 -5.05 -16.94 -15.29
N ASP A 83 -5.65 -17.06 -16.48
CA ASP A 83 -6.01 -15.93 -17.33
C ASP A 83 -7.08 -15.06 -16.67
N GLN A 84 -8.11 -15.66 -16.09
CA GLN A 84 -9.17 -14.95 -15.37
C GLN A 84 -8.63 -14.23 -14.11
N ILE A 85 -7.79 -14.91 -13.35
CA ILE A 85 -7.15 -14.34 -12.15
C ILE A 85 -6.32 -13.11 -12.53
N GLN A 86 -5.44 -13.23 -13.53
CA GLN A 86 -4.59 -12.12 -13.95
C GLN A 86 -5.40 -10.93 -14.49
N LYS A 87 -6.37 -11.17 -15.35
CA LYS A 87 -7.21 -10.11 -15.94
C LYS A 87 -8.01 -9.36 -14.87
N PHE A 88 -8.55 -10.08 -13.90
CA PHE A 88 -9.27 -9.48 -12.80
C PHE A 88 -8.37 -8.61 -11.94
N GLY A 89 -7.18 -9.10 -11.59
CA GLY A 89 -6.18 -8.34 -10.82
C GLY A 89 -5.72 -7.07 -11.54
N GLN A 90 -5.47 -7.14 -12.86
CA GLN A 90 -5.11 -5.97 -13.67
C GLN A 90 -6.25 -4.94 -13.70
N ALA A 91 -7.48 -5.38 -13.90
CA ALA A 91 -8.63 -4.48 -13.89
C ALA A 91 -8.82 -3.78 -12.55
N LEU A 92 -8.59 -4.46 -11.42
CA LEU A 92 -8.62 -3.84 -10.09
C LEU A 92 -7.54 -2.78 -9.91
N ALA A 93 -6.33 -3.02 -10.42
CA ALA A 93 -5.21 -2.08 -10.31
C ALA A 93 -5.44 -0.77 -11.07
N GLU A 94 -6.33 -0.75 -12.06
CA GLU A 94 -6.70 0.44 -12.82
C GLU A 94 -7.81 1.29 -12.17
N LEU A 95 -8.48 0.77 -11.14
CA LEU A 95 -9.57 1.48 -10.47
C LEU A 95 -9.02 2.51 -9.47
N PRO A 96 -9.28 3.82 -9.65
CA PRO A 96 -8.70 4.86 -8.80
C PRO A 96 -9.20 4.82 -7.34
N GLU A 97 -10.35 4.24 -7.08
CA GLU A 97 -10.90 4.05 -5.74
C GLU A 97 -10.19 2.92 -4.98
N VAL A 98 -9.52 2.00 -5.69
CA VAL A 98 -8.79 0.88 -5.10
C VAL A 98 -7.44 1.36 -4.57
N LEU A 99 -7.27 1.23 -3.27
CA LEU A 99 -6.02 1.57 -2.57
C LEU A 99 -5.06 0.39 -2.51
N GLU A 100 -5.60 -0.80 -2.29
CA GLU A 100 -4.86 -2.05 -2.17
C GLU A 100 -5.70 -3.19 -2.75
N ALA A 101 -5.07 -4.10 -3.46
CA ALA A 101 -5.69 -5.34 -3.92
C ALA A 101 -4.69 -6.49 -3.78
N TYR A 102 -5.13 -7.59 -3.21
CA TYR A 102 -4.32 -8.78 -2.96
C TYR A 102 -5.02 -10.01 -3.49
N LEU A 103 -4.29 -10.84 -4.24
CA LEU A 103 -4.69 -12.23 -4.46
C LEU A 103 -4.40 -13.01 -3.18
N THR A 104 -5.39 -13.72 -2.66
CA THR A 104 -5.30 -14.39 -1.36
C THR A 104 -5.49 -15.89 -1.48
N THR A 105 -5.02 -16.62 -0.47
CA THR A 105 -5.35 -18.02 -0.27
C THR A 105 -6.54 -18.13 0.67
N GLY A 106 -7.41 -19.13 0.48
CA GLY A 106 -8.55 -19.39 1.36
C GLY A 106 -9.90 -19.31 0.65
N GLU A 107 -10.92 -18.85 1.35
CA GLU A 107 -12.30 -18.82 0.88
C GLU A 107 -12.54 -17.78 -0.23
N TYR A 108 -11.84 -16.66 -0.17
CA TYR A 108 -11.93 -15.56 -1.13
C TYR A 108 -10.66 -15.47 -1.96
N ASP A 109 -10.80 -15.19 -3.25
CA ASP A 109 -9.68 -15.05 -4.17
C ASP A 109 -8.99 -13.69 -4.06
N TYR A 110 -9.77 -12.63 -3.80
CA TYR A 110 -9.25 -11.28 -3.68
C TYR A 110 -9.73 -10.58 -2.41
N PHE A 111 -8.78 -9.86 -1.81
CA PHE A 111 -9.03 -8.86 -0.77
C PHE A 111 -8.74 -7.48 -1.37
N ILE A 112 -9.73 -6.59 -1.32
CA ILE A 112 -9.66 -5.26 -1.93
C ILE A 112 -9.97 -4.21 -0.87
N LYS A 113 -9.18 -3.16 -0.82
CA LYS A 113 -9.41 -2.01 0.03
C LYS A 113 -9.69 -0.79 -0.83
N VAL A 114 -10.83 -0.16 -0.63
CA VAL A 114 -11.27 1.00 -1.39
C VAL A 114 -11.52 2.20 -0.48
N ALA A 115 -11.34 3.41 -1.04
CA ALA A 115 -11.74 4.67 -0.42
C ALA A 115 -12.96 5.21 -1.14
N VAL A 116 -13.99 5.59 -0.37
CA VAL A 116 -15.27 6.05 -0.91
C VAL A 116 -15.85 7.21 -0.09
N ASP A 117 -16.82 7.90 -0.67
CA ASP A 117 -17.62 8.93 -0.03
C ASP A 117 -18.95 8.32 0.45
N GLY A 118 -18.94 7.78 1.64
CA GLY A 118 -20.12 7.20 2.29
C GLY A 118 -20.68 5.97 1.57
N THR A 119 -21.88 5.57 2.00
CA THR A 119 -22.62 4.44 1.42
C THR A 119 -23.06 4.70 -0.02
N ALA A 120 -23.40 5.94 -0.37
CA ALA A 120 -23.77 6.31 -1.73
C ALA A 120 -22.56 6.24 -2.69
N GLY A 121 -21.39 6.67 -2.26
CA GLY A 121 -20.15 6.53 -3.02
C GLY A 121 -19.76 5.05 -3.20
N TYR A 122 -19.98 4.24 -2.18
CA TYR A 122 -19.74 2.82 -2.25
C TYR A 122 -20.71 2.11 -3.23
N GLU A 123 -22.01 2.41 -3.18
CA GLU A 123 -22.99 1.86 -4.12
C GLU A 123 -22.61 2.20 -5.57
N ARG A 124 -22.25 3.45 -5.82
CA ARG A 124 -21.79 3.91 -7.14
C ARG A 124 -20.55 3.16 -7.59
N PHE A 125 -19.54 2.97 -6.71
CA PHE A 125 -18.35 2.19 -6.99
C PHE A 125 -18.68 0.74 -7.39
N LEU A 126 -19.54 0.07 -6.64
CA LEU A 126 -19.97 -1.28 -6.99
C LEU A 126 -20.62 -1.36 -8.37
N ARG A 127 -21.62 -0.51 -8.61
CA ARG A 127 -22.42 -0.53 -9.84
C ARG A 127 -21.64 -0.09 -11.07
N GLU A 128 -20.80 0.94 -10.94
CA GLU A 128 -20.15 1.59 -12.08
C GLU A 128 -18.74 1.08 -12.35
N ARG A 129 -18.12 0.45 -11.36
CA ARG A 129 -16.73 -0.01 -11.42
C ARG A 129 -16.61 -1.51 -11.20
N LEU A 130 -16.75 -1.96 -9.97
CA LEU A 130 -16.40 -3.32 -9.58
C LEU A 130 -17.22 -4.37 -10.33
N TYR A 131 -18.55 -4.23 -10.41
CA TYR A 131 -19.41 -5.21 -11.08
C TYR A 131 -19.37 -5.15 -12.61
N LYS A 132 -18.66 -4.18 -13.18
CA LYS A 132 -18.33 -4.19 -14.60
C LYS A 132 -17.09 -5.03 -14.93
N VAL A 133 -16.29 -5.37 -13.93
CA VAL A 133 -15.20 -6.32 -14.09
C VAL A 133 -15.79 -7.72 -14.13
N PRO A 134 -15.62 -8.47 -15.23
CA PRO A 134 -16.24 -9.78 -15.39
C PRO A 134 -15.59 -10.83 -14.48
N GLY A 135 -16.38 -11.83 -14.08
CA GLY A 135 -15.89 -13.00 -13.38
C GLY A 135 -16.15 -13.02 -11.88
N ILE A 136 -16.86 -12.04 -11.31
CA ILE A 136 -17.25 -12.07 -9.91
C ILE A 136 -18.40 -13.06 -9.71
N ARG A 137 -18.15 -14.10 -8.91
CA ARG A 137 -19.16 -15.03 -8.45
C ARG A 137 -19.88 -14.51 -7.20
N HIS A 138 -19.09 -14.04 -6.24
CA HIS A 138 -19.57 -13.56 -4.94
C HIS A 138 -18.68 -12.46 -4.42
N SER A 139 -19.26 -11.50 -3.70
CA SER A 139 -18.52 -10.49 -2.97
C SER A 139 -19.13 -10.24 -1.61
N ARG A 140 -18.29 -9.97 -0.63
CA ARG A 140 -18.67 -9.53 0.71
C ARG A 140 -17.94 -8.24 1.03
N SER A 141 -18.64 -7.29 1.66
CA SER A 141 -18.09 -5.98 1.96
C SER A 141 -18.28 -5.60 3.41
N SER A 142 -17.28 -4.93 3.96
CA SER A 142 -17.29 -4.42 5.33
C SER A 142 -16.78 -2.99 5.36
N PHE A 143 -17.54 -2.07 5.94
CA PHE A 143 -17.07 -0.73 6.24
C PHE A 143 -16.12 -0.77 7.43
N ALA A 144 -14.94 -0.20 7.29
CA ALA A 144 -14.00 -0.06 8.38
C ALA A 144 -14.47 1.05 9.32
N LEU A 145 -14.88 0.71 10.54
CA LEU A 145 -15.35 1.68 11.52
C LEU A 145 -14.22 2.64 11.97
N LYS A 146 -13.00 2.14 12.05
CA LYS A 146 -11.83 2.90 12.48
C LYS A 146 -10.54 2.25 11.98
N CYS A 147 -9.64 3.06 11.47
CA CYS A 147 -8.27 2.64 11.22
C CYS A 147 -7.47 2.72 12.53
N LEU A 148 -7.06 1.59 13.07
CA LEU A 148 -6.31 1.53 14.33
C LEU A 148 -4.81 1.75 14.11
N LYS A 149 -4.30 1.33 12.96
CA LYS A 149 -2.88 1.49 12.59
C LYS A 149 -2.75 1.56 11.06
N ARG A 150 -1.96 2.51 10.59
CA ARG A 150 -1.58 2.62 9.18
C ARG A 150 -0.08 2.86 9.09
N GLU A 151 0.63 1.88 8.59
CA GLU A 151 2.05 1.97 8.25
C GLU A 151 2.29 1.34 6.89
N LEU A 152 3.00 2.03 6.01
CA LEU A 152 3.25 1.58 4.63
C LEU A 152 4.38 0.56 4.54
N SER A 153 5.28 0.55 5.52
CA SER A 153 6.46 -0.32 5.51
C SER A 153 6.73 -0.92 6.90
N PRO A 154 7.31 -2.13 6.98
CA PRO A 154 7.74 -2.71 8.24
C PRO A 154 8.88 -1.90 8.86
N VAL A 155 9.13 -2.13 10.14
CA VAL A 155 10.30 -1.57 10.83
C VAL A 155 11.48 -2.51 10.58
N PRO A 156 12.59 -2.03 9.99
CA PRO A 156 13.79 -2.83 9.77
C PRO A 156 14.59 -3.05 11.06
#